data_9f036c34d81e3e157a4943053d41da06
#
_entry.id   9f036c34d81e3e157a4943053d41da06
#
_cell.length_a   1.000
_cell.length_b   1.000
_cell.length_c   1.000
_cell.angle_alpha   90.00
_cell.angle_beta   90.00
_cell.angle_gamma   90.00
#
_symmetry.space_group_name_H-M   'P 1'
#
loop_
_entity.id
_entity.type
_entity.pdbx_description
1 polymer ?
#
loop_
_entity_poly.entity_id
_entity_poly.type
_entity_poly.pdbx_seq_one_letter_code
_entity_poly.pdbx_strand_id
1 'polypeptide(L)'
;IDARTVSINDNAQVRGAHGVPVIADMTWTGFKTKTDVNHTGEDDVMVFPGGMPGTKNLAGSHELMEMMRLHYIEGGVVAAICAAPGLVIPQLPTLKGKKFTCYDGFEEAPAAKGGEYVRTTAVSDGNLITGRGPGCAVDFALAIVERLKGSDLAAEIRSSMMI
;
A
#
# COMPACT_ATOMS: atom_id res chain seq x y z
N ILE A 1 13.72 8.67 -1.96
CA ILE A 1 12.97 7.67 -1.18
C ILE A 1 13.67 6.32 -1.40
N ASP A 2 14.04 5.64 -0.33
CA ASP A 2 14.57 4.27 -0.40
C ASP A 2 13.38 3.30 -0.40
N ALA A 3 13.12 2.66 -1.54
CA ALA A 3 12.04 1.70 -1.69
C ALA A 3 12.61 0.29 -1.78
N ARG A 4 12.02 -0.64 -1.05
CA ARG A 4 12.41 -2.05 -1.03
C ARG A 4 11.22 -2.94 -1.29
N THR A 5 11.44 -3.97 -2.12
CA THR A 5 10.43 -4.99 -2.39
C THR A 5 10.66 -6.21 -1.52
N VAL A 6 9.59 -6.68 -0.87
CA VAL A 6 9.64 -7.85 0.03
C VAL A 6 8.67 -8.91 -0.47
N SER A 7 9.19 -10.10 -0.77
CA SER A 7 8.36 -11.27 -1.04
C SER A 7 7.83 -11.83 0.28
N ILE A 8 6.51 -12.08 0.38
CA ILE A 8 5.92 -12.73 1.56
C ILE A 8 6.24 -14.23 1.65
N ASN A 9 6.94 -14.76 0.67
CA ASN A 9 7.40 -16.16 0.63
C ASN A 9 8.91 -16.23 0.91
N ASP A 10 9.42 -17.43 1.17
CA ASP A 10 10.86 -17.67 1.32
C ASP A 10 11.64 -17.69 -0.01
N ASN A 11 10.95 -17.44 -1.13
CA ASN A 11 11.52 -17.26 -2.45
C ASN A 11 11.40 -15.78 -2.86
N ALA A 12 12.53 -15.16 -3.20
CA ALA A 12 12.55 -13.78 -3.67
C ALA A 12 11.88 -13.62 -5.06
N GLN A 13 11.81 -14.69 -5.87
CA GLN A 13 11.12 -14.64 -7.15
C GLN A 13 9.60 -14.76 -6.94
N VAL A 14 8.89 -13.72 -7.33
CA VAL A 14 7.43 -13.66 -7.30
C VAL A 14 6.89 -13.57 -8.72
N ARG A 15 5.93 -14.42 -9.07
CA ARG A 15 5.26 -14.38 -10.36
C ARG A 15 4.02 -13.48 -10.28
N GLY A 16 4.01 -12.41 -11.08
CA GLY A 16 2.85 -11.52 -11.20
C GLY A 16 1.65 -12.22 -11.85
N ALA A 17 0.48 -11.58 -11.77
CA ALA A 17 -0.80 -12.10 -12.27
C ALA A 17 -0.79 -12.45 -13.78
N HIS A 18 0.05 -11.77 -14.56
CA HIS A 18 0.22 -12.00 -16.01
C HIS A 18 1.46 -12.84 -16.35
N GLY A 19 2.01 -13.57 -15.36
CA GLY A 19 3.11 -14.49 -15.57
C GLY A 19 4.51 -13.87 -15.59
N VAL A 20 4.62 -12.56 -15.46
CA VAL A 20 5.91 -11.86 -15.42
C VAL A 20 6.58 -12.11 -14.07
N PRO A 21 7.81 -12.69 -14.03
CA PRO A 21 8.54 -12.86 -12.79
C PRO A 21 9.19 -11.54 -12.36
N VAL A 22 9.12 -11.25 -11.05
CA VAL A 22 9.80 -10.13 -10.40
C VAL A 22 10.69 -10.71 -9.31
N ILE A 23 11.92 -10.22 -9.18
CA ILE A 23 12.81 -10.56 -8.08
C ILE A 23 12.69 -9.48 -7.01
N ALA A 24 12.19 -9.84 -5.85
CA ALA A 24 12.14 -8.95 -4.70
C ALA A 24 13.55 -8.75 -4.09
N ASP A 25 13.79 -7.59 -3.50
CA ASP A 25 15.06 -7.26 -2.85
C ASP A 25 15.34 -8.18 -1.65
N MET A 26 14.28 -8.67 -1.00
CA MET A 26 14.39 -9.60 0.11
C MET A 26 13.15 -10.50 0.25
N THR A 27 13.30 -11.58 1.01
CA THR A 27 12.19 -12.43 1.46
C THR A 27 11.63 -11.92 2.77
N TRP A 28 10.44 -12.39 3.17
CA TRP A 28 9.82 -12.08 4.45
C TRP A 28 10.71 -12.44 5.64
N THR A 29 11.32 -13.62 5.63
CA THR A 29 12.27 -14.04 6.65
C THR A 29 13.50 -13.12 6.69
N GLY A 30 14.05 -12.76 5.51
CA GLY A 30 15.17 -11.82 5.40
C GLY A 30 14.84 -10.42 5.90
N PHE A 31 13.61 -9.95 5.67
CA PHE A 31 13.12 -8.67 6.17
C PHE A 31 13.04 -8.68 7.71
N LYS A 32 12.39 -9.67 8.31
CA LYS A 32 12.24 -9.79 9.77
C LYS A 32 13.58 -9.87 10.53
N THR A 33 14.61 -10.43 9.90
CA THR A 33 15.93 -10.55 10.54
C THR A 33 16.80 -9.29 10.41
N LYS A 34 16.53 -8.43 9.45
CA LYS A 34 17.31 -7.21 9.18
C LYS A 34 16.69 -5.93 9.70
N THR A 35 15.39 -5.95 9.93
CA THR A 35 14.64 -4.76 10.31
C THR A 35 14.11 -4.93 11.72
N ASP A 36 14.22 -3.89 12.55
CA ASP A 36 13.45 -3.85 13.79
C ASP A 36 11.98 -3.60 13.42
N VAL A 37 11.28 -4.70 13.16
CA VAL A 37 9.87 -4.69 12.75
C VAL A 37 8.93 -4.12 13.80
N ASN A 38 9.43 -3.85 15.00
CA ASN A 38 8.68 -3.25 16.09
C ASN A 38 8.84 -1.72 16.18
N HIS A 39 9.70 -1.13 15.33
CA HIS A 39 9.92 0.31 15.27
C HIS A 39 9.88 0.78 13.83
N THR A 40 8.69 1.06 13.33
CA THR A 40 8.47 1.74 12.06
C THR A 40 8.21 3.22 12.34
N GLY A 41 8.97 4.10 11.67
CA GLY A 41 8.81 5.55 11.83
C GLY A 41 7.55 6.07 11.16
N GLU A 42 7.10 7.27 11.54
CA GLU A 42 5.98 7.97 10.90
C GLU A 42 6.20 8.24 9.40
N ASP A 43 7.45 8.25 8.96
CA ASP A 43 7.86 8.42 7.57
C ASP A 43 8.04 7.10 6.81
N ASP A 44 7.85 5.96 7.47
CA ASP A 44 7.87 4.67 6.78
C ASP A 44 6.52 4.36 6.14
N VAL A 45 6.56 3.74 4.97
CA VAL A 45 5.36 3.41 4.19
C VAL A 45 5.32 1.92 3.88
N MET A 46 4.28 1.24 4.34
CA MET A 46 3.96 -0.11 3.87
C MET A 46 3.07 -0.02 2.62
N VAL A 47 3.60 -0.48 1.48
CA VAL A 47 2.90 -0.43 0.19
C VAL A 47 2.36 -1.81 -0.18
N PHE A 48 1.05 -1.90 -0.40
CA PHE A 48 0.35 -3.12 -0.80
C PHE A 48 -0.07 -3.03 -2.28
N PRO A 49 0.59 -3.77 -3.18
CA PRO A 49 0.22 -3.80 -4.59
C PRO A 49 -1.10 -4.56 -4.80
N GLY A 50 -1.75 -4.23 -5.91
CA GLY A 50 -2.93 -4.94 -6.38
C GLY A 50 -2.61 -6.24 -7.13
N GLY A 51 -3.62 -6.69 -7.89
CA GLY A 51 -3.57 -7.92 -8.69
C GLY A 51 -3.99 -9.16 -7.90
N MET A 52 -4.65 -10.08 -8.63
CA MET A 52 -5.14 -11.33 -8.04
C MET A 52 -4.38 -12.51 -8.63
N PRO A 53 -3.99 -13.53 -7.85
CA PRO A 53 -4.35 -13.75 -6.45
C PRO A 53 -3.40 -13.08 -5.43
N GLY A 54 -2.41 -12.27 -5.87
CA GLY A 54 -1.39 -11.66 -5.01
C GLY A 54 -1.99 -10.91 -3.81
N THR A 55 -3.01 -10.08 -4.05
CA THR A 55 -3.70 -9.34 -2.97
C THR A 55 -4.34 -10.26 -1.93
N LYS A 56 -4.93 -11.39 -2.36
CA LYS A 56 -5.47 -12.40 -1.41
C LYS A 56 -4.37 -13.02 -0.56
N ASN A 57 -3.21 -13.31 -1.17
CA ASN A 57 -2.07 -13.87 -0.46
C ASN A 57 -1.53 -12.89 0.59
N LEU A 58 -1.41 -11.59 0.24
CA LEU A 58 -1.03 -10.53 1.17
C LEU A 58 -2.04 -10.43 2.34
N ALA A 59 -3.32 -10.29 2.02
CA ALA A 59 -4.39 -10.19 3.02
C ALA A 59 -4.53 -11.45 3.90
N GLY A 60 -4.15 -12.61 3.41
CA GLY A 60 -4.14 -13.88 4.14
C GLY A 60 -2.92 -14.11 5.02
N SER A 61 -1.89 -13.29 4.92
CA SER A 61 -0.70 -13.39 5.76
C SER A 61 -0.95 -12.73 7.13
N HIS A 62 -1.20 -13.54 8.15
CA HIS A 62 -1.52 -13.05 9.49
C HIS A 62 -0.39 -12.15 10.06
N GLU A 63 0.87 -12.58 9.93
CA GLU A 63 2.03 -11.82 10.42
C GLU A 63 2.15 -10.46 9.72
N LEU A 64 1.95 -10.42 8.39
CA LEU A 64 2.01 -9.17 7.63
C LEU A 64 0.87 -8.22 8.02
N MET A 65 -0.35 -8.75 8.21
CA MET A 65 -1.49 -7.94 8.60
C MET A 65 -1.36 -7.42 10.04
N GLU A 66 -0.76 -8.20 10.93
CA GLU A 66 -0.47 -7.74 12.29
C GLU A 66 0.58 -6.63 12.29
N MET A 67 1.66 -6.80 11.54
CA MET A 67 2.67 -5.74 11.36
C MET A 67 2.05 -4.46 10.78
N MET A 68 1.22 -4.59 9.75
CA MET A 68 0.52 -3.44 9.16
C MET A 68 -0.35 -2.70 10.18
N ARG A 69 -1.08 -3.44 11.04
CA ARG A 69 -1.91 -2.82 12.09
C ARG A 69 -1.07 -2.05 13.09
N LEU A 70 0.01 -2.65 13.58
CA LEU A 70 0.93 -1.99 14.53
C LEU A 70 1.56 -0.75 13.90
N HIS A 71 2.10 -0.88 12.69
CA HIS A 71 2.65 0.23 11.92
C HIS A 71 1.65 1.39 11.78
N TYR A 72 0.39 1.08 11.42
CA TYR A 72 -0.65 2.09 11.29
C TYR A 72 -1.01 2.78 12.61
N ILE A 73 -1.09 2.01 13.71
CA ILE A 73 -1.41 2.54 15.05
C ILE A 73 -0.29 3.47 15.54
N GLU A 74 0.95 3.16 15.25
CA GLU A 74 2.14 3.94 15.60
C GLU A 74 2.36 5.17 14.71
N GLY A 75 1.45 5.44 13.75
CA GLY A 75 1.50 6.61 12.88
C GLY A 75 2.15 6.37 11.53
N GLY A 76 2.70 5.19 11.29
CA GLY A 76 3.26 4.81 10.00
C GLY A 76 2.21 4.78 8.88
N VAL A 77 2.66 5.01 7.66
CA VAL A 77 1.77 5.15 6.50
C VAL A 77 1.45 3.79 5.88
N VAL A 78 0.17 3.50 5.69
CA VAL A 78 -0.30 2.35 4.92
C VAL A 78 -0.79 2.83 3.56
N ALA A 79 -0.19 2.31 2.49
CA ALA A 79 -0.54 2.63 1.11
C ALA A 79 -1.00 1.38 0.35
N ALA A 80 -2.13 1.44 -0.34
CA ALA A 80 -2.70 0.29 -1.04
C ALA A 80 -3.33 0.72 -2.38
N ILE A 81 -3.14 -0.08 -3.43
CA ILE A 81 -3.67 0.25 -4.77
C ILE A 81 -4.48 -0.89 -5.38
N CYS A 82 -5.44 -0.54 -6.23
CA CYS A 82 -6.23 -1.47 -7.03
C CYS A 82 -7.15 -2.36 -6.16
N ALA A 83 -6.97 -3.68 -6.16
CA ALA A 83 -7.72 -4.60 -5.32
C ALA A 83 -7.29 -4.56 -3.84
N ALA A 84 -6.07 -4.10 -3.55
CA ALA A 84 -5.51 -4.13 -2.19
C ALA A 84 -6.31 -3.28 -1.19
N PRO A 85 -6.80 -2.09 -1.50
CA PRO A 85 -7.68 -1.38 -0.57
C PRO A 85 -8.90 -2.19 -0.15
N GLY A 86 -9.47 -3.00 -1.05
CA GLY A 86 -10.66 -3.81 -0.73
C GLY A 86 -10.41 -4.98 0.22
N LEU A 87 -9.21 -5.52 0.27
CA LEU A 87 -8.90 -6.74 1.03
C LEU A 87 -7.94 -6.51 2.20
N VAL A 88 -7.06 -5.52 2.08
CA VAL A 88 -6.01 -5.24 3.07
C VAL A 88 -6.46 -4.20 4.09
N ILE A 89 -6.94 -3.02 3.65
CA ILE A 89 -7.28 -1.95 4.59
C ILE A 89 -8.48 -2.25 5.51
N PRO A 90 -9.46 -3.13 5.17
CA PRO A 90 -10.48 -3.55 6.12
C PRO A 90 -9.91 -4.26 7.36
N GLN A 91 -8.66 -4.70 7.32
CA GLN A 91 -7.98 -5.31 8.45
C GLN A 91 -7.34 -4.28 9.40
N LEU A 92 -7.32 -3.00 9.05
CA LEU A 92 -6.97 -1.91 9.97
C LEU A 92 -7.96 -1.83 11.14
N PRO A 93 -7.58 -1.27 12.28
CA PRO A 93 -8.44 -1.19 13.47
C PRO A 93 -9.77 -0.50 13.19
N THR A 94 -9.74 0.59 12.42
CA THR A 94 -10.93 1.34 12.02
C THR A 94 -10.67 2.09 10.71
N LEU A 95 -11.72 2.26 9.93
CA LEU A 95 -11.72 3.14 8.75
C LEU A 95 -12.74 4.27 8.91
N LYS A 96 -13.33 4.42 10.12
CA LYS A 96 -14.40 5.40 10.36
C LYS A 96 -13.99 6.81 9.95
N GLY A 97 -14.72 7.36 8.97
CA GLY A 97 -14.48 8.70 8.43
C GLY A 97 -13.24 8.84 7.56
N LYS A 98 -12.53 7.75 7.26
CA LYS A 98 -11.40 7.76 6.35
C LYS A 98 -11.85 7.68 4.90
N LYS A 99 -11.38 8.60 4.06
CA LYS A 99 -11.58 8.53 2.62
C LYS A 99 -10.67 7.49 2.00
N PHE A 100 -11.21 6.71 1.07
CA PHE A 100 -10.45 5.73 0.32
C PHE A 100 -10.95 5.61 -1.12
N THR A 101 -10.09 5.11 -2.00
CA THR A 101 -10.43 4.65 -3.34
C THR A 101 -9.88 3.24 -3.56
N CYS A 102 -10.47 2.49 -4.48
CA CYS A 102 -10.05 1.14 -4.84
C CYS A 102 -10.46 0.81 -6.28
N TYR A 103 -10.08 -0.35 -6.75
CA TYR A 103 -10.60 -0.88 -8.02
C TYR A 103 -12.11 -1.14 -7.89
N ASP A 104 -12.86 -0.83 -8.94
CA ASP A 104 -14.32 -0.93 -8.97
C ASP A 104 -14.77 -2.36 -8.59
N GLY A 105 -15.70 -2.48 -7.64
CA GLY A 105 -16.18 -3.75 -7.08
C GLY A 105 -15.43 -4.25 -5.83
N PHE A 106 -14.48 -3.46 -5.30
CA PHE A 106 -13.75 -3.78 -4.07
C PHE A 106 -14.07 -2.81 -2.90
N GLU A 107 -15.07 -1.95 -3.06
CA GLU A 107 -15.42 -0.90 -2.11
C GLU A 107 -16.23 -1.38 -0.89
N GLU A 108 -16.90 -2.52 -0.99
CA GLU A 108 -17.87 -2.97 0.03
C GLU A 108 -17.24 -3.19 1.42
N ALA A 109 -16.14 -3.93 1.47
CA ALA A 109 -15.53 -4.29 2.75
C ALA A 109 -14.92 -3.08 3.50
N PRO A 110 -14.18 -2.15 2.86
CA PRO A 110 -13.74 -0.92 3.51
C PRO A 110 -14.90 -0.03 3.93
N ALA A 111 -15.97 0.09 3.13
CA ALA A 111 -17.15 0.88 3.47
C ALA A 111 -17.87 0.30 4.69
N ALA A 112 -17.99 -1.03 4.79
CA ALA A 112 -18.57 -1.70 5.97
C ALA A 112 -17.76 -1.44 7.26
N LYS A 113 -16.46 -1.09 7.15
CA LYS A 113 -15.61 -0.65 8.26
C LYS A 113 -15.71 0.86 8.56
N GLY A 114 -16.62 1.56 7.91
CA GLY A 114 -16.85 2.98 8.10
C GLY A 114 -16.02 3.89 7.20
N GLY A 115 -15.34 3.35 6.20
CA GLY A 115 -14.64 4.13 5.18
C GLY A 115 -15.59 4.84 4.23
N GLU A 116 -15.18 6.02 3.75
CA GLU A 116 -15.88 6.82 2.75
C GLU A 116 -15.24 6.60 1.38
N TYR A 117 -15.94 5.88 0.49
CA TYR A 117 -15.45 5.65 -0.86
C TYR A 117 -15.52 6.93 -1.69
N VAL A 118 -14.38 7.31 -2.29
CA VAL A 118 -14.28 8.43 -3.22
C VAL A 118 -13.74 7.94 -4.57
N ARG A 119 -14.42 8.29 -5.66
CA ARG A 119 -14.05 7.86 -7.00
C ARG A 119 -13.02 8.79 -7.62
N THR A 120 -11.76 8.64 -7.18
CA THR A 120 -10.61 9.42 -7.65
C THR A 120 -9.43 8.51 -8.01
N THR A 121 -8.41 9.03 -8.69
CA THR A 121 -7.21 8.26 -9.08
C THR A 121 -6.39 7.81 -7.87
N ALA A 122 -6.23 8.71 -6.89
CA ALA A 122 -5.60 8.43 -5.61
C ALA A 122 -6.16 9.36 -4.54
N VAL A 123 -6.10 8.95 -3.27
CA VAL A 123 -6.49 9.78 -2.13
C VAL A 123 -5.55 9.51 -0.95
N SER A 124 -5.15 10.58 -0.27
CA SER A 124 -4.40 10.55 0.98
C SER A 124 -5.28 11.10 2.09
N ASP A 125 -5.44 10.34 3.18
CA ASP A 125 -6.20 10.75 4.36
C ASP A 125 -5.44 10.37 5.64
N GLY A 126 -4.67 11.32 6.15
CA GLY A 126 -3.75 11.10 7.27
C GLY A 126 -2.64 10.13 6.89
N ASN A 127 -2.57 9.00 7.58
CA ASN A 127 -1.59 7.95 7.30
C ASN A 127 -2.14 6.79 6.44
N LEU A 128 -3.24 7.02 5.72
CA LEU A 128 -3.79 6.09 4.73
C LEU A 128 -3.71 6.70 3.34
N ILE A 129 -3.08 5.99 2.40
CA ILE A 129 -3.02 6.38 0.98
C ILE A 129 -3.59 5.25 0.14
N THR A 130 -4.55 5.55 -0.72
CA THR A 130 -5.13 4.54 -1.61
C THR A 130 -5.12 5.00 -3.07
N GLY A 131 -4.95 4.05 -3.99
CA GLY A 131 -4.98 4.24 -5.42
C GLY A 131 -6.02 3.34 -6.10
N ARG A 132 -6.65 3.86 -7.16
CA ARG A 132 -7.81 3.18 -7.77
C ARG A 132 -7.44 1.97 -8.61
N GLY A 133 -6.43 2.05 -9.45
CA GLY A 133 -6.14 0.96 -10.37
C GLY A 133 -4.81 1.15 -11.12
N PRO A 134 -4.47 0.25 -12.05
CA PRO A 134 -3.17 0.27 -12.71
C PRO A 134 -2.90 1.58 -13.47
N GLY A 135 -3.90 2.15 -14.12
CA GLY A 135 -3.77 3.45 -14.79
C GLY A 135 -3.58 4.64 -13.84
N CYS A 136 -3.74 4.43 -12.54
CA CYS A 136 -3.58 5.46 -11.50
C CYS A 136 -2.27 5.30 -10.70
N ALA A 137 -1.38 4.40 -11.13
CA ALA A 137 -0.16 4.07 -10.38
C ALA A 137 0.75 5.28 -10.16
N VAL A 138 0.83 6.18 -11.14
CA VAL A 138 1.64 7.40 -11.03
C VAL A 138 1.03 8.36 -10.00
N ASP A 139 -0.27 8.62 -10.05
CA ASP A 139 -0.95 9.48 -9.07
C ASP A 139 -0.83 8.91 -7.65
N PHE A 140 -0.93 7.59 -7.50
CA PHE A 140 -0.73 6.90 -6.23
C PHE A 140 0.71 7.07 -5.72
N ALA A 141 1.71 6.90 -6.57
CA ALA A 141 3.11 7.08 -6.21
C ALA A 141 3.40 8.54 -5.82
N LEU A 142 2.87 9.50 -6.57
CA LEU A 142 3.02 10.94 -6.26
C LEU A 142 2.34 11.31 -4.94
N ALA A 143 1.20 10.71 -4.59
CA ALA A 143 0.59 10.91 -3.27
C ALA A 143 1.49 10.41 -2.12
N ILE A 144 2.24 9.33 -2.33
CA ILE A 144 3.25 8.85 -1.36
C ILE A 144 4.43 9.85 -1.29
N VAL A 145 4.92 10.33 -2.43
CA VAL A 145 5.99 11.34 -2.47
C VAL A 145 5.55 12.62 -1.74
N GLU A 146 4.35 13.11 -2.03
CA GLU A 146 3.78 14.28 -1.38
C GLU A 146 3.72 14.14 0.14
N ARG A 147 3.26 12.98 0.63
CA ARG A 147 3.18 12.69 2.08
C ARG A 147 4.55 12.68 2.75
N LEU A 148 5.59 12.15 2.06
CA LEU A 148 6.93 11.98 2.64
C LEU A 148 7.86 13.18 2.43
N LYS A 149 7.67 13.93 1.36
CA LYS A 149 8.63 14.95 0.88
C LYS A 149 8.01 16.30 0.56
N GLY A 150 6.68 16.40 0.66
CA GLY A 150 5.95 17.64 0.40
C GLY A 150 5.47 17.79 -1.03
N SER A 151 4.51 18.69 -1.21
CA SER A 151 3.83 18.96 -2.48
C SER A 151 4.76 19.50 -3.57
N ASP A 152 5.74 20.33 -3.20
CA ASP A 152 6.63 20.97 -4.17
C ASP A 152 7.46 19.93 -4.92
N LEU A 153 8.06 18.97 -4.20
CA LEU A 153 8.82 17.90 -4.84
C LEU A 153 7.91 16.97 -5.66
N ALA A 154 6.71 16.67 -5.18
CA ALA A 154 5.76 15.87 -5.95
C ALA A 154 5.37 16.57 -7.26
N ALA A 155 5.16 17.88 -7.24
CA ALA A 155 4.88 18.69 -8.43
C ALA A 155 6.07 18.75 -9.40
N GLU A 156 7.29 18.90 -8.89
CA GLU A 156 8.53 18.86 -9.69
C GLU A 156 8.68 17.50 -10.41
N ILE A 157 8.50 16.40 -9.68
CA ILE A 157 8.56 15.05 -10.25
C ILE A 157 7.48 14.87 -11.31
N ARG A 158 6.23 15.26 -11.02
CA ARG A 158 5.12 15.22 -11.99
C ARG A 158 5.49 15.96 -13.28
N SER A 159 5.98 17.18 -13.17
CA SER A 159 6.40 17.98 -14.32
C SER A 159 7.54 17.32 -15.12
N SER A 160 8.55 16.74 -14.43
CA SER A 160 9.66 16.04 -15.08
C SER A 160 9.23 14.78 -15.83
N MET A 161 8.12 14.16 -15.42
CA MET A 161 7.49 13.02 -16.09
C MET A 161 6.58 13.43 -17.27
N MET A 162 6.40 14.73 -17.51
CA MET A 162 5.55 15.28 -18.58
C MET A 162 4.06 14.90 -18.45
N ILE A 163 3.53 14.86 -17.24
CA ILE A 163 2.13 14.48 -16.93
C ILE A 163 1.45 15.51 -16.01
#